data_5a60dd6b9b1bd868c41a998120564f1d
#
_entry.id   5a60dd6b9b1bd868c41a998120564f1d
#
_cell.length_a   1.000
_cell.length_b   1.000
_cell.length_c   1.000
_cell.angle_alpha   90.00
_cell.angle_beta   90.00
_cell.angle_gamma   90.00
#
_symmetry.space_group_name_H-M   'P 1'
#
loop_
_entity.id
_entity.type
_entity.pdbx_description
1 polymer ?
#
loop_
_entity_poly.entity_id
_entity_poly.type
_entity_poly.pdbx_seq_one_letter_code
_entity_poly.pdbx_strand_id
1 'polypeptide(L)'
;MKKKIKKVNTAILIIGNEILSGRTQDKNIAFLSNWLNSKCGISVNEVRIIPDEQKTIIDTILSLSKKFKYVFTTGGIGPTHDDITAQSISKAFKVKYEFHKEAYSILEKYYGKKKFNDGRRKMAKMPRGAKLIYNPSSAAPGFIIKNVFSLPGVPTILNSMIDNIKKHLTKGSKIYSKTINLYTVESHISKKLGTIQNKYKKYVEIGSYPFFRLGKIGVSIVSRSASRSYLKKVAKDLKNLAFKQEIKIFKNL
;
A
#
# COMPACT_ATOMS: atom_id res chain seq x y z
N MET A 1 -21.67 -9.49 -21.94
CA MET A 1 -20.56 -8.52 -22.08
C MET A 1 -19.45 -8.81 -21.06
N LYS A 2 -18.19 -9.02 -21.48
CA LYS A 2 -17.06 -9.18 -20.55
C LYS A 2 -16.73 -7.82 -19.93
N LYS A 3 -16.97 -7.65 -18.65
CA LYS A 3 -16.62 -6.43 -17.91
C LYS A 3 -15.11 -6.19 -18.04
N LYS A 4 -14.72 -5.08 -18.67
CA LYS A 4 -13.30 -4.69 -18.85
C LYS A 4 -12.65 -4.54 -17.48
N ILE A 5 -11.56 -5.25 -17.23
CA ILE A 5 -10.82 -5.19 -15.97
C ILE A 5 -10.18 -3.80 -15.87
N LYS A 6 -10.61 -3.01 -14.90
CA LYS A 6 -10.05 -1.68 -14.63
C LYS A 6 -8.86 -1.85 -13.68
N LYS A 7 -7.65 -1.86 -14.24
CA LYS A 7 -6.42 -1.85 -13.46
C LYS A 7 -6.14 -0.42 -12.99
N VAL A 8 -6.01 -0.25 -11.69
CA VAL A 8 -5.55 0.99 -11.05
C VAL A 8 -4.26 0.66 -10.33
N ASN A 9 -3.17 1.25 -10.79
CA ASN A 9 -1.83 1.05 -10.28
C ASN A 9 -1.43 2.15 -9.31
N THR A 10 -0.62 1.81 -8.33
CA THR A 10 -0.24 2.71 -7.25
C THR A 10 1.17 2.42 -6.77
N ALA A 11 1.84 3.45 -6.25
CA ALA A 11 3.07 3.32 -5.49
C ALA A 11 2.87 3.71 -4.02
N ILE A 12 3.67 3.08 -3.15
CA ILE A 12 3.84 3.48 -1.76
C ILE A 12 5.27 4.00 -1.58
N LEU A 13 5.42 5.13 -0.92
CA LEU A 13 6.68 5.75 -0.60
C LEU A 13 6.79 5.92 0.91
N ILE A 14 7.71 5.20 1.52
CA ILE A 14 8.05 5.35 2.93
C ILE A 14 9.21 6.34 3.04
N ILE A 15 9.05 7.35 3.87
CA ILE A 15 10.07 8.37 4.14
C ILE A 15 10.41 8.28 5.62
N GLY A 16 11.64 7.89 5.94
CA GLY A 16 12.07 7.72 7.32
C GLY A 16 13.41 7.01 7.45
N ASN A 17 14.37 7.71 8.05
CA ASN A 17 15.70 7.17 8.36
C ASN A 17 15.65 6.01 9.36
N GLU A 18 14.65 5.99 10.26
CA GLU A 18 14.46 4.93 11.26
C GLU A 18 14.08 3.60 10.62
N ILE A 19 13.44 3.62 9.44
CA ILE A 19 13.13 2.40 8.67
C ILE A 19 14.38 1.90 7.97
N LEU A 20 15.14 2.81 7.32
CA LEU A 20 16.38 2.45 6.62
C LEU A 20 17.46 1.94 7.56
N SER A 21 17.56 2.47 8.77
CA SER A 21 18.49 2.01 9.80
C SER A 21 18.08 0.71 10.49
N GLY A 22 16.89 0.19 10.20
CA GLY A 22 16.36 -1.01 10.86
C GLY A 22 15.90 -0.78 12.30
N ARG A 23 15.92 0.46 12.81
CA ARG A 23 15.45 0.81 14.15
C ARG A 23 13.95 0.54 14.32
N THR A 24 13.19 0.75 13.26
CA THR A 24 11.74 0.56 13.24
C THR A 24 11.34 -0.32 12.06
N GLN A 25 10.53 -1.34 12.33
CA GLN A 25 9.96 -2.16 11.28
C GLN A 25 8.73 -1.46 10.68
N ASP A 26 8.70 -1.28 9.35
CA ASP A 26 7.53 -0.74 8.68
C ASP A 26 6.31 -1.69 8.78
N LYS A 27 5.16 -1.15 9.15
CA LYS A 27 3.85 -1.83 9.19
C LYS A 27 2.86 -1.23 8.20
N ASN A 28 3.16 -0.07 7.63
CA ASN A 28 2.26 0.69 6.76
C ASN A 28 2.16 0.07 5.38
N ILE A 29 3.25 -0.50 4.83
CA ILE A 29 3.25 -1.16 3.52
C ILE A 29 2.21 -2.28 3.48
N ALA A 30 2.28 -3.21 4.44
CA ALA A 30 1.38 -4.35 4.50
C ALA A 30 -0.08 -3.91 4.68
N PHE A 31 -0.31 -2.96 5.56
CA PHE A 31 -1.64 -2.42 5.84
C PHE A 31 -2.25 -1.71 4.62
N LEU A 32 -1.53 -0.75 4.02
CA LEU A 32 -1.98 0.00 2.84
C LEU A 32 -2.21 -0.91 1.65
N SER A 33 -1.28 -1.85 1.39
CA SER A 33 -1.40 -2.80 0.28
C SER A 33 -2.65 -3.66 0.41
N ASN A 34 -2.91 -4.18 1.61
CA ASN A 34 -4.10 -4.97 1.89
C ASN A 34 -5.38 -4.14 1.75
N TRP A 35 -5.43 -2.96 2.36
CA TRP A 35 -6.58 -2.08 2.31
C TRP A 35 -6.91 -1.63 0.89
N LEU A 36 -5.92 -1.14 0.13
CA LEU A 36 -6.08 -0.72 -1.26
C LEU A 36 -6.62 -1.84 -2.13
N ASN A 37 -6.07 -3.05 -2.00
CA ASN A 37 -6.50 -4.20 -2.79
C ASN A 37 -7.90 -4.67 -2.38
N SER A 38 -8.12 -4.93 -1.09
CA SER A 38 -9.37 -5.54 -0.60
C SER A 38 -10.57 -4.59 -0.64
N LYS A 39 -10.37 -3.31 -0.30
CA LYS A 39 -11.46 -2.31 -0.19
C LYS A 39 -11.65 -1.48 -1.45
N CYS A 40 -10.59 -1.24 -2.23
CA CYS A 40 -10.63 -0.34 -3.39
C CYS A 40 -10.37 -1.05 -4.73
N GLY A 41 -9.86 -2.29 -4.74
CA GLY A 41 -9.46 -2.99 -5.96
C GLY A 41 -8.26 -2.33 -6.65
N ILE A 42 -7.42 -1.65 -5.88
CA ILE A 42 -6.22 -0.95 -6.34
C ILE A 42 -4.99 -1.78 -6.03
N SER A 43 -4.14 -2.00 -7.03
CA SER A 43 -2.91 -2.78 -6.85
C SER A 43 -1.74 -1.87 -6.51
N VAL A 44 -0.97 -2.23 -5.49
CA VAL A 44 0.35 -1.65 -5.24
C VAL A 44 1.35 -2.35 -6.16
N ASN A 45 2.03 -1.57 -6.99
CA ASN A 45 2.95 -2.06 -8.01
C ASN A 45 4.41 -1.73 -7.72
N GLU A 46 4.63 -0.73 -6.88
CA GLU A 46 5.97 -0.30 -6.48
C GLU A 46 5.94 0.21 -5.04
N VAL A 47 6.99 -0.12 -4.29
CA VAL A 47 7.25 0.41 -2.96
C VAL A 47 8.67 0.93 -2.94
N ARG A 48 8.87 2.14 -2.43
CA ARG A 48 10.20 2.69 -2.16
C ARG A 48 10.30 3.09 -0.71
N ILE A 49 11.48 2.93 -0.15
CA ILE A 49 11.87 3.44 1.17
C ILE A 49 13.05 4.37 0.94
N ILE A 50 12.93 5.62 1.40
CA ILE A 50 13.94 6.66 1.17
C ILE A 50 14.24 7.43 2.46
N PRO A 51 15.42 8.07 2.55
CA PRO A 51 15.78 8.91 3.68
C PRO A 51 14.97 10.22 3.72
N ASP A 52 14.97 10.86 4.89
CA ASP A 52 14.44 12.20 5.11
C ASP A 52 15.37 13.26 4.50
N GLU A 53 15.55 13.19 3.18
CA GLU A 53 16.40 14.09 2.40
C GLU A 53 15.60 14.78 1.31
N GLN A 54 15.64 16.13 1.30
CA GLN A 54 14.76 16.93 0.46
C GLN A 54 14.88 16.60 -1.03
N LYS A 55 16.12 16.49 -1.55
CA LYS A 55 16.36 16.21 -2.97
C LYS A 55 15.80 14.84 -3.34
N THR A 56 16.09 13.82 -2.55
CA THR A 56 15.64 12.44 -2.75
C THR A 56 14.11 12.34 -2.73
N ILE A 57 13.45 13.06 -1.81
CA ILE A 57 11.98 13.12 -1.75
C ILE A 57 11.42 13.77 -3.02
N ILE A 58 11.96 14.92 -3.45
CA ILE A 58 11.49 15.65 -4.64
C ILE A 58 11.59 14.76 -5.88
N ASP A 59 12.76 14.18 -6.14
CA ASP A 59 13.02 13.38 -7.34
C ASP A 59 12.12 12.14 -7.36
N THR A 60 11.95 11.49 -6.20
CA THR A 60 11.11 10.30 -6.07
C THR A 60 9.63 10.62 -6.28
N ILE A 61 9.11 11.69 -5.68
CA ILE A 61 7.72 12.14 -5.86
C ILE A 61 7.44 12.46 -7.32
N LEU A 62 8.32 13.18 -8.00
CA LEU A 62 8.16 13.51 -9.42
C LEU A 62 8.15 12.26 -10.30
N SER A 63 9.06 11.33 -10.03
CA SER A 63 9.13 10.05 -10.75
C SER A 63 7.86 9.22 -10.56
N LEU A 64 7.45 8.99 -9.30
CA LEU A 64 6.30 8.14 -8.97
C LEU A 64 4.97 8.78 -9.41
N SER A 65 4.80 10.09 -9.23
CA SER A 65 3.56 10.79 -9.60
C SER A 65 3.29 10.79 -11.11
N LYS A 66 4.33 10.74 -11.95
CA LYS A 66 4.20 10.58 -13.40
C LYS A 66 3.83 9.14 -13.80
N LYS A 67 4.35 8.15 -13.08
CA LYS A 67 4.24 6.73 -13.43
C LYS A 67 2.94 6.09 -12.94
N PHE A 68 2.45 6.48 -11.76
CA PHE A 68 1.34 5.83 -11.08
C PHE A 68 0.10 6.74 -11.00
N LYS A 69 -1.06 6.10 -11.01
CA LYS A 69 -2.32 6.83 -10.85
C LYS A 69 -2.43 7.47 -9.47
N TYR A 70 -1.90 6.82 -8.44
CA TYR A 70 -1.83 7.32 -7.07
C TYR A 70 -0.47 7.01 -6.47
N VAL A 71 0.00 7.90 -5.60
CA VAL A 71 1.18 7.72 -4.77
C VAL A 71 0.78 7.96 -3.33
N PHE A 72 1.04 7.00 -2.45
CA PHE A 72 0.82 7.14 -1.02
C PHE A 72 2.18 7.34 -0.34
N THR A 73 2.37 8.46 0.35
CA THR A 73 3.56 8.66 1.17
C THR A 73 3.22 8.45 2.65
N THR A 74 4.12 7.88 3.42
CA THR A 74 4.03 7.81 4.87
C THR A 74 5.33 8.30 5.50
N GLY A 75 5.20 9.10 6.56
CA GLY A 75 6.34 9.69 7.27
C GLY A 75 6.63 11.15 6.90
N GLY A 76 7.38 11.81 7.76
CA GLY A 76 7.91 13.16 7.56
C GLY A 76 6.89 14.30 7.49
N ILE A 77 5.70 14.16 8.12
CA ILE A 77 4.67 15.21 8.22
C ILE A 77 4.35 15.63 9.66
N GLY A 78 5.21 15.26 10.59
CA GLY A 78 5.08 15.58 12.01
C GLY A 78 5.61 16.97 12.38
N PRO A 79 5.83 17.21 13.70
CA PRO A 79 6.21 18.50 14.24
C PRO A 79 7.71 18.74 14.31
N THR A 80 8.56 17.76 14.05
CA THR A 80 10.01 17.81 14.27
C THR A 80 10.76 18.42 13.09
N HIS A 81 12.02 18.74 13.26
CA HIS A 81 12.83 19.44 12.26
C HIS A 81 13.07 18.62 10.99
N ASP A 82 13.13 17.30 11.13
CA ASP A 82 13.30 16.29 10.07
C ASP A 82 12.00 15.96 9.33
N ASP A 83 10.85 16.39 9.81
CA ASP A 83 9.56 16.27 9.09
C ASP A 83 9.50 17.25 7.90
N ILE A 84 10.13 16.88 6.79
CA ILE A 84 10.28 17.75 5.60
C ILE A 84 9.45 17.32 4.39
N THR A 85 8.64 16.26 4.53
CA THR A 85 7.87 15.69 3.41
C THR A 85 6.92 16.71 2.77
N ALA A 86 6.15 17.46 3.56
CA ALA A 86 5.19 18.43 3.01
C ALA A 86 5.89 19.58 2.27
N GLN A 87 7.02 20.06 2.80
CA GLN A 87 7.84 21.09 2.14
C GLN A 87 8.45 20.57 0.84
N SER A 88 8.97 19.33 0.85
CA SER A 88 9.58 18.69 -0.32
C SER A 88 8.55 18.45 -1.44
N ILE A 89 7.34 18.00 -1.09
CA ILE A 89 6.22 17.85 -2.04
C ILE A 89 5.80 19.21 -2.62
N SER A 90 5.80 20.28 -1.81
CA SER A 90 5.52 21.65 -2.31
C SER A 90 6.53 22.08 -3.36
N LYS A 91 7.83 21.84 -3.10
CA LYS A 91 8.91 22.12 -4.07
C LYS A 91 8.79 21.26 -5.31
N ALA A 92 8.53 19.96 -5.18
CA ALA A 92 8.35 19.05 -6.30
C ALA A 92 7.25 19.51 -7.27
N PHE A 93 6.15 20.02 -6.75
CA PHE A 93 5.04 20.50 -7.57
C PHE A 93 5.08 22.01 -7.87
N LYS A 94 6.12 22.70 -7.43
CA LYS A 94 6.32 24.16 -7.64
C LYS A 94 5.14 24.98 -7.12
N VAL A 95 4.63 24.63 -5.94
CA VAL A 95 3.57 25.37 -5.23
C VAL A 95 4.10 25.91 -3.90
N LYS A 96 3.46 26.96 -3.38
CA LYS A 96 3.86 27.53 -2.07
C LYS A 96 3.65 26.51 -0.95
N TYR A 97 4.58 26.46 -0.02
CA TYR A 97 4.46 25.78 1.26
C TYR A 97 3.96 26.78 2.28
N GLU A 98 2.72 26.68 2.70
CA GLU A 98 2.05 27.69 3.53
C GLU A 98 1.08 27.07 4.53
N PHE A 99 0.61 27.85 5.49
CA PHE A 99 -0.41 27.43 6.42
C PHE A 99 -1.75 27.18 5.70
N HIS A 100 -2.28 26.00 5.88
CA HIS A 100 -3.64 25.68 5.45
C HIS A 100 -4.62 26.14 6.54
N LYS A 101 -5.50 27.08 6.22
CA LYS A 101 -6.40 27.73 7.19
C LYS A 101 -7.18 26.75 8.07
N GLU A 102 -7.82 25.77 7.44
CA GLU A 102 -8.62 24.78 8.14
C GLU A 102 -7.76 23.85 9.02
N ALA A 103 -6.60 23.38 8.54
CA ALA A 103 -5.68 22.57 9.34
C ALA A 103 -5.16 23.34 10.56
N TYR A 104 -4.85 24.62 10.39
CA TYR A 104 -4.44 25.49 11.48
C TYR A 104 -5.52 25.61 12.55
N SER A 105 -6.75 25.90 12.15
CA SER A 105 -7.90 26.00 13.06
C SER A 105 -8.18 24.70 13.81
N ILE A 106 -8.12 23.56 13.11
CA ILE A 106 -8.29 22.21 13.72
C ILE A 106 -7.25 21.98 14.82
N LEU A 107 -5.97 22.25 14.53
CA LEU A 107 -4.87 22.04 15.45
C LEU A 107 -4.89 23.02 16.63
N GLU A 108 -5.19 24.30 16.36
CA GLU A 108 -5.31 25.30 17.43
C GLU A 108 -6.45 24.96 18.41
N LYS A 109 -7.59 24.50 17.88
CA LYS A 109 -8.73 24.03 18.71
C LYS A 109 -8.37 22.80 19.52
N TYR A 110 -7.66 21.85 18.92
CA TYR A 110 -7.27 20.59 19.58
C TYR A 110 -6.28 20.78 20.71
N TYR A 111 -5.22 21.59 20.48
CA TYR A 111 -4.17 21.81 21.46
C TYR A 111 -4.46 22.95 22.45
N GLY A 112 -5.34 23.87 22.08
CA GLY A 112 -5.57 25.12 22.78
C GLY A 112 -4.44 26.12 22.55
N LYS A 113 -4.76 27.43 22.54
CA LYS A 113 -3.81 28.52 22.21
C LYS A 113 -2.48 28.46 22.98
N LYS A 114 -2.53 28.13 24.27
CA LYS A 114 -1.33 28.08 25.15
C LYS A 114 -0.36 26.96 24.76
N LYS A 115 -0.87 25.83 24.26
CA LYS A 115 -0.05 24.66 23.90
C LYS A 115 0.23 24.54 22.39
N PHE A 116 -0.29 25.45 21.57
CA PHE A 116 -0.12 25.44 20.12
C PHE A 116 1.19 26.15 19.74
N ASN A 117 2.31 25.48 20.01
CA ASN A 117 3.67 25.93 19.72
C ASN A 117 4.04 25.78 18.23
N ASP A 118 5.25 26.25 17.86
CA ASP A 118 5.69 26.28 16.46
C ASP A 118 5.79 24.90 15.80
N GLY A 119 6.22 23.86 16.54
CA GLY A 119 6.22 22.50 16.03
C GLY A 119 4.81 22.01 15.67
N ARG A 120 3.83 22.31 16.52
CA ARG A 120 2.42 21.97 16.25
C ARG A 120 1.83 22.78 15.10
N ARG A 121 2.18 24.09 15.02
CA ARG A 121 1.82 24.96 13.89
C ARG A 121 2.39 24.44 12.57
N LYS A 122 3.63 23.93 12.59
CA LYS A 122 4.28 23.35 11.41
C LYS A 122 3.42 22.28 10.75
N MET A 123 2.71 21.43 11.52
CA MET A 123 1.83 20.40 10.98
C MET A 123 0.62 20.95 10.20
N ALA A 124 0.31 22.25 10.31
CA ALA A 124 -0.68 22.92 9.49
C ALA A 124 -0.12 23.46 8.18
N LYS A 125 1.23 23.45 7.98
CA LYS A 125 1.84 23.88 6.72
C LYS A 125 1.84 22.73 5.71
N MET A 126 1.35 23.02 4.52
CA MET A 126 1.26 22.04 3.44
C MET A 126 1.31 22.73 2.06
N PRO A 127 1.38 21.96 0.96
CA PRO A 127 1.34 22.52 -0.38
C PRO A 127 0.06 23.34 -0.62
N ARG A 128 0.18 24.54 -1.21
CA ARG A 128 -0.99 25.34 -1.62
C ARG A 128 -1.93 24.52 -2.50
N GLY A 129 -3.24 24.54 -2.18
CA GLY A 129 -4.26 23.79 -2.88
C GLY A 129 -4.39 22.32 -2.45
N ALA A 130 -3.70 21.91 -1.40
CA ALA A 130 -3.88 20.59 -0.81
C ALA A 130 -5.29 20.42 -0.23
N LYS A 131 -5.84 19.20 -0.31
CA LYS A 131 -7.08 18.79 0.36
C LYS A 131 -6.72 18.03 1.63
N LEU A 132 -7.42 18.27 2.72
CA LEU A 132 -7.15 17.59 3.97
C LEU A 132 -7.58 16.11 3.96
N ILE A 133 -6.78 15.29 4.61
CA ILE A 133 -7.15 13.95 5.09
C ILE A 133 -7.28 14.07 6.60
N TYR A 134 -8.51 14.06 7.09
CA TYR A 134 -8.78 14.24 8.51
C TYR A 134 -8.24 13.11 9.35
N ASN A 135 -7.73 13.47 10.52
CA ASN A 135 -7.15 12.56 11.49
C ASN A 135 -8.00 12.56 12.77
N PRO A 136 -8.82 11.53 12.97
CA PRO A 136 -9.67 11.46 14.16
C PRO A 136 -8.91 11.14 15.46
N SER A 137 -7.66 10.64 15.36
CA SER A 137 -6.89 10.19 16.53
C SER A 137 -6.08 11.31 17.18
N SER A 138 -5.45 12.19 16.41
CA SER A 138 -4.52 13.21 16.94
C SER A 138 -4.68 14.59 16.28
N ALA A 139 -5.78 14.80 15.57
CA ALA A 139 -6.15 16.02 14.87
C ALA A 139 -5.19 16.48 13.75
N ALA A 140 -3.89 16.14 13.79
CA ALA A 140 -2.92 16.55 12.77
C ALA A 140 -3.25 15.90 11.42
N PRO A 141 -3.74 16.64 10.41
CA PRO A 141 -4.23 16.05 9.18
C PRO A 141 -3.09 15.63 8.26
N GLY A 142 -3.34 14.60 7.44
CA GLY A 142 -2.61 14.39 6.21
C GLY A 142 -3.18 15.27 5.09
N PHE A 143 -2.64 15.11 3.87
CA PHE A 143 -3.11 15.92 2.75
C PHE A 143 -3.04 15.18 1.41
N ILE A 144 -3.80 15.69 0.45
CA ILE A 144 -3.80 15.25 -0.94
C ILE A 144 -3.42 16.43 -1.82
N ILE A 145 -2.42 16.27 -2.65
CA ILE A 145 -2.07 17.20 -3.72
C ILE A 145 -1.86 16.44 -5.02
N LYS A 146 -2.55 16.86 -6.09
CA LYS A 146 -2.60 16.11 -7.35
C LYS A 146 -3.00 14.64 -7.10
N ASN A 147 -2.11 13.69 -7.39
CA ASN A 147 -2.31 12.26 -7.16
C ASN A 147 -1.49 11.70 -5.99
N VAL A 148 -0.91 12.57 -5.17
CA VAL A 148 -0.10 12.21 -4.00
C VAL A 148 -0.93 12.37 -2.73
N PHE A 149 -0.99 11.30 -1.93
CA PHE A 149 -1.66 11.19 -0.64
C PHE A 149 -0.60 11.10 0.44
N SER A 150 -0.48 12.11 1.28
CA SER A 150 0.54 12.16 2.33
C SER A 150 -0.06 11.85 3.69
N LEU A 151 0.46 10.83 4.34
CA LEU A 151 -0.05 10.25 5.58
C LEU A 151 1.07 10.18 6.63
N PRO A 152 0.74 10.14 7.93
CA PRO A 152 1.73 10.00 8.98
C PRO A 152 2.42 8.63 8.95
N GLY A 153 3.65 8.57 9.48
CA GLY A 153 4.41 7.32 9.64
C GLY A 153 3.85 6.38 10.72
N VAL A 154 3.18 6.93 11.74
CA VAL A 154 2.65 6.16 12.88
C VAL A 154 1.49 5.27 12.44
N PRO A 155 1.61 3.92 12.53
CA PRO A 155 0.62 3.00 11.96
C PRO A 155 -0.78 3.14 12.54
N THR A 156 -0.92 3.35 13.84
CA THR A 156 -2.23 3.51 14.49
C THR A 156 -2.95 4.76 14.02
N ILE A 157 -2.22 5.85 13.79
CA ILE A 157 -2.77 7.10 13.27
C ILE A 157 -3.18 6.91 11.81
N LEU A 158 -2.31 6.37 10.97
CA LEU A 158 -2.61 6.09 9.58
C LEU A 158 -3.87 5.23 9.43
N ASN A 159 -4.00 4.18 10.25
CA ASN A 159 -5.17 3.30 10.24
C ASN A 159 -6.47 4.05 10.53
N SER A 160 -6.46 5.01 11.45
CA SER A 160 -7.64 5.81 11.76
C SER A 160 -8.06 6.77 10.64
N MET A 161 -7.11 7.16 9.78
CA MET A 161 -7.31 8.11 8.70
C MET A 161 -7.75 7.47 7.38
N ILE A 162 -7.47 6.17 7.19
CA ILE A 162 -7.51 5.53 5.88
C ILE A 162 -8.88 5.57 5.20
N ASP A 163 -9.97 5.47 5.95
CA ASP A 163 -11.30 5.47 5.36
C ASP A 163 -11.69 6.84 4.78
N ASN A 164 -11.08 7.93 5.27
CA ASN A 164 -11.30 9.29 4.78
C ASN A 164 -10.80 9.49 3.35
N ILE A 165 -9.84 8.69 2.88
CA ILE A 165 -9.29 8.81 1.51
C ILE A 165 -10.10 8.06 0.46
N LYS A 166 -10.96 7.12 0.86
CA LYS A 166 -11.70 6.25 -0.07
C LYS A 166 -12.54 7.01 -1.09
N LYS A 167 -13.13 8.13 -0.68
CA LYS A 167 -13.94 9.00 -1.56
C LYS A 167 -13.11 9.67 -2.66
N HIS A 168 -11.80 9.79 -2.49
CA HIS A 168 -10.89 10.40 -3.45
C HIS A 168 -10.28 9.38 -4.43
N LEU A 169 -10.59 8.10 -4.27
CA LEU A 169 -10.02 7.03 -5.08
C LEU A 169 -11.02 6.52 -6.12
N THR A 170 -10.54 6.35 -7.35
CA THR A 170 -11.28 5.61 -8.37
C THR A 170 -11.16 4.11 -8.07
N LYS A 171 -12.26 3.43 -7.87
CA LYS A 171 -12.26 1.98 -7.64
C LYS A 171 -11.73 1.23 -8.87
N GLY A 172 -10.82 0.31 -8.61
CA GLY A 172 -10.39 -0.71 -9.56
C GLY A 172 -11.28 -1.96 -9.55
N SER A 173 -10.92 -2.95 -10.33
CA SER A 173 -11.59 -4.26 -10.29
C SER A 173 -11.12 -5.05 -9.07
N LYS A 174 -12.06 -5.58 -8.30
CA LYS A 174 -11.74 -6.42 -7.14
C LYS A 174 -10.93 -7.64 -7.58
N ILE A 175 -9.79 -7.86 -6.95
CA ILE A 175 -8.97 -9.06 -7.13
C ILE A 175 -9.37 -10.07 -6.06
N TYR A 176 -9.71 -11.27 -6.51
CA TYR A 176 -10.00 -12.41 -5.66
C TYR A 176 -8.74 -13.27 -5.57
N SER A 177 -8.56 -13.93 -4.44
CA SER A 177 -7.51 -14.92 -4.28
C SER A 177 -8.11 -16.28 -3.91
N LYS A 178 -7.38 -17.35 -4.26
CA LYS A 178 -7.67 -18.72 -3.84
C LYS A 178 -6.36 -19.41 -3.55
N THR A 179 -6.24 -19.98 -2.36
CA THR A 179 -5.06 -20.71 -1.92
C THR A 179 -5.34 -22.21 -1.94
N ILE A 180 -4.36 -22.99 -2.37
CA ILE A 180 -4.32 -24.45 -2.22
C ILE A 180 -2.97 -24.78 -1.59
N ASN A 181 -3.01 -25.49 -0.47
CA ASN A 181 -1.83 -25.86 0.29
C ASN A 181 -1.49 -27.33 0.01
N LEU A 182 -0.26 -27.59 -0.40
CA LEU A 182 0.23 -28.89 -0.81
C LEU A 182 1.32 -29.39 0.13
N TYR A 183 1.29 -30.69 0.48
CA TYR A 183 2.39 -31.36 1.20
C TYR A 183 3.50 -31.73 0.20
N THR A 184 4.31 -30.76 -0.18
CA THR A 184 5.40 -30.96 -1.14
C THR A 184 6.41 -29.83 -1.03
N VAL A 185 7.51 -29.93 -1.77
CA VAL A 185 8.48 -28.84 -1.96
C VAL A 185 8.28 -28.17 -3.33
N GLU A 186 8.68 -26.91 -3.45
CA GLU A 186 8.49 -26.13 -4.68
C GLU A 186 9.14 -26.78 -5.90
N SER A 187 10.36 -27.31 -5.74
CA SER A 187 11.10 -27.97 -6.84
C SER A 187 10.33 -29.11 -7.49
N HIS A 188 9.57 -29.86 -6.70
CA HIS A 188 8.80 -31.03 -7.18
C HIS A 188 7.66 -30.64 -8.13
N ILE A 189 7.07 -29.46 -7.95
CA ILE A 189 5.91 -29.01 -8.74
C ILE A 189 6.24 -27.87 -9.71
N SER A 190 7.45 -27.30 -9.67
CA SER A 190 7.83 -26.06 -10.36
C SER A 190 7.51 -26.07 -11.86
N LYS A 191 7.96 -27.09 -12.59
CA LYS A 191 7.73 -27.22 -14.05
C LYS A 191 6.24 -27.28 -14.39
N LYS A 192 5.47 -28.08 -13.66
CA LYS A 192 4.02 -28.27 -13.89
C LYS A 192 3.23 -27.03 -13.46
N LEU A 193 3.65 -26.36 -12.38
CA LEU A 193 3.07 -25.12 -11.94
C LEU A 193 3.29 -24.01 -12.98
N GLY A 194 4.50 -23.92 -13.57
CA GLY A 194 4.82 -23.03 -14.67
C GLY A 194 3.93 -23.25 -15.89
N THR A 195 3.64 -24.49 -16.24
CA THR A 195 2.69 -24.83 -17.33
C THR A 195 1.29 -24.31 -17.03
N ILE A 196 0.79 -24.49 -15.80
CA ILE A 196 -0.52 -23.96 -15.39
C ILE A 196 -0.50 -22.42 -15.43
N GLN A 197 0.55 -21.77 -14.91
CA GLN A 197 0.69 -20.32 -14.97
C GLN A 197 0.66 -19.81 -16.41
N ASN A 198 1.39 -20.43 -17.33
CA ASN A 198 1.43 -20.05 -18.75
C ASN A 198 0.05 -20.18 -19.43
N LYS A 199 -0.70 -21.23 -19.12
CA LYS A 199 -2.07 -21.44 -19.60
C LYS A 199 -3.02 -20.30 -19.20
N TYR A 200 -2.83 -19.73 -18.01
CA TYR A 200 -3.73 -18.72 -17.44
C TYR A 200 -3.11 -17.32 -17.31
N LYS A 201 -1.89 -17.06 -17.82
CA LYS A 201 -1.12 -15.82 -17.60
C LYS A 201 -1.86 -14.50 -17.89
N LYS A 202 -2.82 -14.52 -18.82
CA LYS A 202 -3.64 -13.33 -19.16
C LYS A 202 -4.69 -12.99 -18.10
N TYR A 203 -5.06 -13.94 -17.24
CA TYR A 203 -6.23 -13.82 -16.35
C TYR A 203 -5.92 -14.09 -14.88
N VAL A 204 -4.89 -14.88 -14.60
CA VAL A 204 -4.56 -15.33 -13.25
C VAL A 204 -3.06 -15.19 -13.03
N GLU A 205 -2.71 -14.64 -11.89
CA GLU A 205 -1.36 -14.66 -11.32
C GLU A 205 -1.30 -15.81 -10.29
N ILE A 206 -0.27 -16.65 -10.38
CA ILE A 206 -0.06 -17.77 -9.47
C ILE A 206 1.30 -17.56 -8.79
N GLY A 207 1.29 -17.52 -7.46
CA GLY A 207 2.50 -17.52 -6.63
C GLY A 207 2.60 -18.82 -5.83
N SER A 208 3.82 -19.27 -5.55
CA SER A 208 4.12 -20.34 -4.63
C SER A 208 4.87 -19.81 -3.42
N TYR A 209 4.51 -20.28 -2.25
CA TYR A 209 5.07 -19.82 -0.98
C TYR A 209 5.35 -21.05 -0.12
N PRO A 210 6.62 -21.42 0.07
CA PRO A 210 6.96 -22.53 0.94
C PRO A 210 6.65 -22.17 2.40
N PHE A 211 6.27 -23.17 3.17
CA PHE A 211 6.08 -23.00 4.60
C PHE A 211 6.57 -24.25 5.36
N PHE A 212 7.01 -24.00 6.59
CA PHE A 212 7.28 -25.03 7.57
C PHE A 212 6.39 -24.76 8.79
N ARG A 213 5.47 -25.66 9.07
CA ARG A 213 4.53 -25.49 10.18
C ARG A 213 4.22 -26.82 10.85
N LEU A 214 4.32 -26.86 12.18
CA LEU A 214 4.05 -28.07 12.98
C LEU A 214 4.83 -29.30 12.48
N GLY A 215 6.12 -29.14 12.18
CA GLY A 215 6.99 -30.20 11.69
C GLY A 215 6.72 -30.65 10.25
N LYS A 216 5.85 -29.94 9.50
CA LYS A 216 5.46 -30.29 8.14
C LYS A 216 5.94 -29.25 7.14
N ILE A 217 6.57 -29.73 6.07
CA ILE A 217 6.97 -28.92 4.92
C ILE A 217 5.81 -28.90 3.92
N GLY A 218 5.51 -27.73 3.37
CA GLY A 218 4.49 -27.60 2.35
C GLY A 218 4.67 -26.33 1.51
N VAL A 219 3.82 -26.22 0.50
CA VAL A 219 3.76 -25.07 -0.41
C VAL A 219 2.33 -24.56 -0.51
N SER A 220 2.14 -23.28 -0.23
CA SER A 220 0.88 -22.56 -0.47
C SER A 220 0.87 -22.01 -1.89
N ILE A 221 0.00 -22.53 -2.75
CA ILE A 221 -0.20 -22.01 -4.10
C ILE A 221 -1.33 -20.99 -4.05
N VAL A 222 -0.98 -19.72 -4.22
CA VAL A 222 -1.93 -18.61 -4.19
C VAL A 222 -2.23 -18.14 -5.61
N SER A 223 -3.47 -18.27 -6.02
CA SER A 223 -3.96 -17.81 -7.32
C SER A 223 -4.76 -16.52 -7.15
N ARG A 224 -4.45 -15.47 -7.93
CA ARG A 224 -5.10 -14.15 -7.88
C ARG A 224 -5.71 -13.80 -9.23
N SER A 225 -6.96 -13.31 -9.24
CA SER A 225 -7.65 -12.90 -10.46
C SER A 225 -8.83 -11.97 -10.17
N ALA A 226 -9.16 -11.10 -11.12
CA ALA A 226 -10.43 -10.36 -11.10
C ALA A 226 -11.64 -11.26 -11.45
N SER A 227 -11.41 -12.48 -11.94
CA SER A 227 -12.46 -13.43 -12.35
C SER A 227 -12.48 -14.67 -11.46
N ARG A 228 -13.58 -14.84 -10.72
CA ARG A 228 -13.80 -16.06 -9.90
C ARG A 228 -13.86 -17.34 -10.75
N SER A 229 -14.34 -17.26 -12.01
CA SER A 229 -14.43 -18.42 -12.88
C SER A 229 -13.04 -18.96 -13.25
N TYR A 230 -12.08 -18.07 -13.55
CA TYR A 230 -10.70 -18.48 -13.80
C TYR A 230 -10.02 -19.05 -12.56
N LEU A 231 -10.29 -18.50 -11.36
CA LEU A 231 -9.78 -19.08 -10.11
C LEU A 231 -10.32 -20.51 -9.89
N LYS A 232 -11.58 -20.76 -10.23
CA LYS A 232 -12.15 -22.13 -10.16
C LYS A 232 -11.44 -23.08 -11.13
N LYS A 233 -11.16 -22.64 -12.37
CA LYS A 233 -10.43 -23.43 -13.37
C LYS A 233 -9.01 -23.77 -12.92
N VAL A 234 -8.26 -22.74 -12.46
CA VAL A 234 -6.90 -22.95 -11.92
C VAL A 234 -6.92 -23.88 -10.72
N ALA A 235 -7.87 -23.72 -9.80
CA ALA A 235 -7.99 -24.60 -8.65
C ALA A 235 -8.27 -26.05 -9.03
N LYS A 236 -9.04 -26.29 -10.10
CA LYS A 236 -9.25 -27.63 -10.65
C LYS A 236 -7.95 -28.21 -11.21
N ASP A 237 -7.21 -27.43 -12.01
CA ASP A 237 -5.93 -27.87 -12.59
C ASP A 237 -4.88 -28.16 -11.51
N LEU A 238 -4.82 -27.34 -10.45
CA LEU A 238 -3.92 -27.57 -9.31
C LEU A 238 -4.29 -28.83 -8.51
N LYS A 239 -5.59 -29.11 -8.33
CA LYS A 239 -6.04 -30.34 -7.68
C LYS A 239 -5.72 -31.57 -8.52
N ASN A 240 -5.89 -31.48 -9.84
CA ASN A 240 -5.53 -32.55 -10.77
C ASN A 240 -4.02 -32.81 -10.79
N LEU A 241 -3.20 -31.76 -10.69
CA LEU A 241 -1.75 -31.88 -10.53
C LEU A 241 -1.40 -32.62 -9.24
N ALA A 242 -2.01 -32.22 -8.12
CA ALA A 242 -1.79 -32.88 -6.83
C ALA A 242 -2.17 -34.36 -6.88
N PHE A 243 -3.34 -34.68 -7.44
CA PHE A 243 -3.81 -36.06 -7.60
C PHE A 243 -2.86 -36.91 -8.45
N LYS A 244 -2.43 -36.40 -9.63
CA LYS A 244 -1.51 -37.12 -10.53
C LYS A 244 -0.11 -37.36 -9.97
N GLN A 245 0.27 -36.64 -8.94
CA GLN A 245 1.58 -36.72 -8.26
C GLN A 245 1.47 -37.27 -6.84
N GLU A 246 0.30 -37.78 -6.46
CA GLU A 246 0.00 -38.36 -5.13
C GLU A 246 0.32 -37.37 -3.97
N ILE A 247 0.23 -36.06 -4.27
CA ILE A 247 0.48 -35.00 -3.29
C ILE A 247 -0.77 -34.73 -2.45
N LYS A 248 -0.65 -34.88 -1.14
CA LYS A 248 -1.75 -34.57 -0.22
C LYS A 248 -2.02 -33.04 -0.19
N ILE A 249 -3.31 -32.68 -0.17
CA ILE A 249 -3.79 -31.31 -0.01
C ILE A 249 -4.15 -31.09 1.46
N PHE A 250 -3.65 -29.99 2.06
CA PHE A 250 -4.14 -29.58 3.37
C PHE A 250 -5.58 -29.06 3.26
N LYS A 251 -6.46 -29.51 4.14
CA LYS A 251 -7.85 -29.04 4.15
C LYS A 251 -7.98 -27.68 4.84
N ASN A 252 -7.17 -27.41 5.88
CA ASN A 252 -7.10 -26.12 6.61
C ASN A 252 -5.64 -25.89 7.07
N LEU A 253 -5.17 -24.66 6.94
CA LEU A 253 -3.96 -24.14 7.58
C LEU A 253 -4.36 -23.14 8.66
#